data_0fa5ebe6b68a1fb62c067d2b6eda0040
#
_entry.id   0fa5ebe6b68a1fb62c067d2b6eda0040
#
_cell.length_a   1.000
_cell.length_b   1.000
_cell.length_c   1.000
_cell.angle_alpha   90.00
_cell.angle_beta   90.00
_cell.angle_gamma   90.00
#
_symmetry.space_group_name_H-M   'P 1'
#
loop_
_entity.id
_entity.type
_entity.pdbx_description
1 polymer ?
#
loop_
_entity_poly.entity_id
_entity_poly.type
_entity_poly.pdbx_seq_one_letter_code
_entity_poly.pdbx_strand_id
1 'polypeptide(L)'
;MQHAPARELLHFIKNSPTCYHVTENIRQKLLANGYTELSERERWEVAPGGKYFVCRNGSSTVAFRVPEMIDGGFAMAAAHSDSPAFRLKEHPDRRSAHYVQLSTEKYGGMLMSTWFDRPLSVAGRVFVRANGEIVEKLVSVDRDLLVIPNVAIHMNRTANDGMKYLANIDTLPLLGGKDSGGILPIVAKAADVAENDILGSDLFLYCRGEGTLLGENEEYILSPKLDDLECACGCLEGFLAAKESGNIAVCCIFDNEEVGSSTKQGAGSTFLRDTLRRIALCLGKDEQELQMMLACSFLVSADNAHAQHPNHGEYADPDNCPYMNEGVVIKFNANQRYATDGRSCAVFRAVCENAGVPTQVMSNRSDLPGGSTLGSISDTLVPVSTVDIGLPQLAMHSSWETAGVQDYEFLIRAMTEYFGSAL
;
A
#
# COMPACT_ATOMS: atom_id res chain seq x y z
N MET A 1 22.64 13.63 -3.62
CA MET A 1 21.64 14.53 -2.98
C MET A 1 21.32 13.94 -1.62
N GLN A 2 21.22 14.77 -0.59
CA GLN A 2 20.83 14.31 0.74
C GLN A 2 19.41 13.75 0.69
N HIS A 3 19.15 12.62 1.37
CA HIS A 3 17.85 11.93 1.43
C HIS A 3 17.26 11.53 0.06
N ALA A 4 18.10 11.06 -0.87
CA ALA A 4 17.65 10.68 -2.21
C ALA A 4 16.52 9.61 -2.19
N PRO A 5 16.59 8.53 -1.39
CA PRO A 5 15.51 7.53 -1.34
C PRO A 5 14.16 8.12 -0.91
N ALA A 6 14.14 8.97 0.12
CA ALA A 6 12.90 9.60 0.57
C ALA A 6 12.29 10.54 -0.50
N ARG A 7 13.13 11.25 -1.27
CA ARG A 7 12.64 12.09 -2.38
C ARG A 7 12.09 11.26 -3.55
N GLU A 8 12.69 10.10 -3.82
CA GLU A 8 12.18 9.15 -4.82
C GLU A 8 10.84 8.54 -4.37
N LEU A 9 10.69 8.22 -3.08
CA LEU A 9 9.42 7.80 -2.49
C LEU A 9 8.34 8.88 -2.67
N LEU A 10 8.63 10.13 -2.34
CA LEU A 10 7.70 11.24 -2.53
C LEU A 10 7.28 11.40 -3.99
N HIS A 11 8.23 11.25 -4.93
CA HIS A 11 7.92 11.27 -6.36
C HIS A 11 7.02 10.10 -6.77
N PHE A 12 7.27 8.88 -6.26
CA PHE A 12 6.44 7.72 -6.51
C PHE A 12 5.02 7.94 -5.98
N ILE A 13 4.87 8.41 -4.73
CA ILE A 13 3.57 8.68 -4.10
C ILE A 13 2.78 9.73 -4.89
N LYS A 14 3.43 10.81 -5.32
CA LYS A 14 2.81 11.85 -6.16
C LYS A 14 2.21 11.29 -7.43
N ASN A 15 2.91 10.38 -8.10
CA ASN A 15 2.48 9.75 -9.36
C ASN A 15 1.55 8.55 -9.16
N SER A 16 1.24 8.22 -7.91
CA SER A 16 0.42 7.07 -7.52
C SER A 16 -0.84 7.50 -6.75
N PRO A 17 -1.78 8.25 -7.37
CA PRO A 17 -2.96 8.74 -6.66
C PRO A 17 -3.92 7.65 -6.17
N THR A 18 -3.91 6.45 -6.77
CA THR A 18 -4.73 5.29 -6.36
C THR A 18 -3.94 3.99 -6.51
N CYS A 19 -4.42 2.89 -5.92
CA CYS A 19 -3.83 1.54 -6.04
C CYS A 19 -3.61 1.10 -7.51
N TYR A 20 -4.45 1.54 -8.45
CA TYR A 20 -4.29 1.26 -9.88
C TYR A 20 -3.04 1.93 -10.46
N HIS A 21 -2.80 3.19 -10.07
CA HIS A 21 -1.59 3.92 -10.48
C HIS A 21 -0.34 3.37 -9.79
N VAL A 22 -0.45 2.95 -8.52
CA VAL A 22 0.63 2.22 -7.80
C VAL A 22 1.05 1.01 -8.61
N THR A 23 0.08 0.15 -8.97
CA THR A 23 0.35 -1.08 -9.72
C THR A 23 0.95 -0.80 -11.09
N GLU A 24 0.46 0.21 -11.82
CA GLU A 24 1.06 0.58 -13.13
C GLU A 24 2.48 1.12 -12.98
N ASN A 25 2.76 1.95 -11.96
CA ASN A 25 4.12 2.44 -11.72
C ASN A 25 5.07 1.32 -11.31
N ILE A 26 4.63 0.36 -10.49
CA ILE A 26 5.38 -0.87 -10.17
C ILE A 26 5.62 -1.69 -11.43
N ARG A 27 4.60 -1.88 -12.26
CA ARG A 27 4.69 -2.59 -13.55
C ARG A 27 5.76 -1.98 -14.45
N GLN A 28 5.74 -0.65 -14.64
CA GLN A 28 6.74 0.04 -15.45
C GLN A 28 8.15 -0.10 -14.86
N LYS A 29 8.29 -0.02 -13.54
CA LYS A 29 9.57 -0.20 -12.86
C LYS A 29 10.11 -1.62 -13.02
N LEU A 30 9.27 -2.63 -12.91
CA LEU A 30 9.65 -4.04 -13.15
C LEU A 30 10.09 -4.28 -14.59
N LEU A 31 9.33 -3.78 -15.57
CA LEU A 31 9.70 -3.87 -17.00
C LEU A 31 11.04 -3.20 -17.28
N ALA A 32 11.29 -2.01 -16.71
CA ALA A 32 12.56 -1.30 -16.84
C ALA A 32 13.75 -2.06 -16.22
N ASN A 33 13.49 -2.97 -15.25
CA ASN A 33 14.49 -3.84 -14.61
C ASN A 33 14.58 -5.25 -15.26
N GLY A 34 13.96 -5.44 -16.44
CA GLY A 34 14.07 -6.66 -17.23
C GLY A 34 13.17 -7.80 -16.76
N TYR A 35 12.10 -7.50 -16.02
CA TYR A 35 11.07 -8.48 -15.66
C TYR A 35 10.09 -8.68 -16.80
N THR A 36 9.63 -9.91 -16.99
CA THR A 36 8.61 -10.28 -17.99
C THR A 36 7.25 -10.37 -17.31
N GLU A 37 6.25 -9.69 -17.88
CA GLU A 37 4.87 -9.79 -17.41
C GLU A 37 4.24 -11.11 -17.86
N LEU A 38 3.64 -11.83 -16.92
CA LEU A 38 2.92 -13.07 -17.15
C LEU A 38 1.41 -12.85 -17.08
N SER A 39 0.67 -13.43 -18.01
CA SER A 39 -0.80 -13.43 -17.98
C SER A 39 -1.34 -14.59 -17.15
N GLU A 40 -2.28 -14.32 -16.23
CA GLU A 40 -2.97 -15.39 -15.50
C GLU A 40 -3.80 -16.30 -16.42
N ARG A 41 -4.17 -15.80 -17.61
CA ARG A 41 -5.01 -16.52 -18.60
C ARG A 41 -4.20 -17.44 -19.51
N GLU A 42 -2.86 -17.40 -19.42
CA GLU A 42 -1.97 -18.13 -20.29
C GLU A 42 -1.16 -19.17 -19.51
N ARG A 43 -0.58 -20.11 -20.25
CA ARG A 43 0.42 -21.03 -19.70
C ARG A 43 1.72 -20.26 -19.46
N TRP A 44 2.30 -20.40 -18.27
CA TRP A 44 3.57 -19.75 -17.96
C TRP A 44 4.75 -20.59 -18.42
N GLU A 45 5.80 -19.90 -18.85
CA GLU A 45 7.13 -20.45 -19.11
C GLU A 45 8.10 -19.75 -18.13
N VAL A 46 8.44 -20.44 -17.06
CA VAL A 46 9.33 -19.94 -16.00
C VAL A 46 10.57 -20.82 -15.97
N ALA A 47 11.76 -20.22 -16.00
CA ALA A 47 13.04 -20.89 -16.02
C ALA A 47 13.99 -20.33 -14.96
N PRO A 48 15.02 -21.12 -14.54
CA PRO A 48 16.14 -20.60 -13.75
C PRO A 48 16.78 -19.36 -14.42
N GLY A 49 17.25 -18.41 -13.60
CA GLY A 49 17.76 -17.11 -14.04
C GLY A 49 16.69 -16.11 -14.47
N GLY A 50 15.42 -16.51 -14.56
CA GLY A 50 14.34 -15.67 -15.07
C GLY A 50 13.75 -14.71 -14.03
N LYS A 51 13.21 -13.57 -14.55
CA LYS A 51 12.57 -12.50 -13.78
C LYS A 51 11.17 -12.27 -14.32
N TYR A 52 10.17 -12.37 -13.45
CA TYR A 52 8.76 -12.35 -13.88
C TYR A 52 7.89 -11.59 -12.91
N PHE A 53 6.73 -11.15 -13.37
CA PHE A 53 5.67 -10.64 -12.50
C PHE A 53 4.30 -10.91 -13.11
N VAL A 54 3.30 -10.90 -12.28
CA VAL A 54 1.89 -11.05 -12.65
C VAL A 54 1.06 -10.00 -11.90
N CYS A 55 0.13 -9.36 -12.62
CA CYS A 55 -0.81 -8.41 -12.04
C CYS A 55 -2.21 -9.01 -12.00
N ARG A 56 -2.94 -8.74 -10.90
CA ARG A 56 -4.35 -9.12 -10.75
C ARG A 56 -5.20 -7.88 -10.50
N ASN A 57 -6.30 -7.78 -11.24
CA ASN A 57 -7.25 -6.66 -11.14
C ASN A 57 -6.66 -5.27 -11.44
N GLY A 58 -5.44 -5.16 -11.99
CA GLY A 58 -4.74 -3.88 -12.18
C GLY A 58 -4.43 -3.14 -10.87
N SER A 59 -4.51 -3.82 -9.70
CA SER A 59 -4.32 -3.22 -8.38
C SER A 59 -3.42 -4.01 -7.44
N SER A 60 -3.06 -5.25 -7.81
CA SER A 60 -2.13 -6.09 -7.05
C SER A 60 -1.07 -6.69 -7.97
N THR A 61 0.15 -6.87 -7.45
CA THR A 61 1.29 -7.40 -8.19
C THR A 61 2.01 -8.46 -7.35
N VAL A 62 2.41 -9.55 -8.01
CA VAL A 62 3.38 -10.52 -7.47
C VAL A 62 4.54 -10.59 -8.44
N ALA A 63 5.70 -10.06 -8.05
CA ALA A 63 6.95 -10.13 -8.80
C ALA A 63 7.85 -11.21 -8.22
N PHE A 64 8.56 -11.94 -9.06
CA PHE A 64 9.49 -12.97 -8.60
C PHE A 64 10.68 -13.13 -9.53
N ARG A 65 11.80 -13.57 -8.96
CA ARG A 65 12.97 -14.01 -9.71
C ARG A 65 13.40 -15.39 -9.25
N VAL A 66 13.75 -16.22 -10.23
CA VAL A 66 14.21 -17.59 -10.02
C VAL A 66 15.73 -17.60 -10.12
N PRO A 67 16.49 -18.04 -9.11
CA PRO A 67 17.93 -18.12 -9.19
C PRO A 67 18.38 -19.21 -10.21
N GLU A 68 19.62 -19.15 -10.67
CA GLU A 68 20.17 -20.19 -11.53
C GLU A 68 20.20 -21.57 -10.85
N MET A 69 20.48 -21.61 -9.54
CA MET A 69 20.40 -22.82 -8.71
C MET A 69 19.44 -22.60 -7.57
N ILE A 70 18.44 -23.47 -7.45
CA ILE A 70 17.44 -23.44 -6.39
C ILE A 70 17.82 -24.48 -5.36
N ASP A 71 18.23 -24.06 -4.18
CA ASP A 71 18.59 -24.91 -3.04
C ASP A 71 17.79 -24.60 -1.77
N GLY A 72 16.90 -23.61 -1.83
CA GLY A 72 16.01 -23.17 -0.75
C GLY A 72 14.54 -23.18 -1.14
N GLY A 73 13.75 -22.37 -0.41
CA GLY A 73 12.33 -22.15 -0.65
C GLY A 73 12.04 -20.82 -1.34
N PHE A 74 11.01 -20.14 -0.86
CA PHE A 74 10.64 -18.80 -1.30
C PHE A 74 11.03 -17.78 -0.22
N ALA A 75 11.81 -16.77 -0.61
CA ALA A 75 12.03 -15.58 0.21
C ALA A 75 11.00 -14.53 -0.22
N MET A 76 9.99 -14.28 0.63
CA MET A 76 8.83 -13.48 0.26
C MET A 76 8.75 -12.19 1.06
N ALA A 77 8.35 -11.09 0.43
CA ALA A 77 7.87 -9.89 1.10
C ALA A 77 6.47 -9.54 0.61
N ALA A 78 5.65 -9.01 1.50
CA ALA A 78 4.31 -8.56 1.18
C ALA A 78 4.03 -7.20 1.83
N ALA A 79 3.40 -6.29 1.06
CA ALA A 79 2.94 -4.97 1.45
C ALA A 79 1.65 -4.65 0.69
N HIS A 80 1.06 -3.45 0.85
CA HIS A 80 -0.16 -3.12 0.13
C HIS A 80 -0.11 -1.83 -0.68
N SER A 81 -1.02 -1.71 -1.66
CA SER A 81 -1.07 -0.62 -2.63
C SER A 81 -2.17 0.40 -2.36
N ASP A 82 -3.18 0.02 -1.59
CA ASP A 82 -4.33 0.85 -1.26
C ASP A 82 -4.06 1.71 -0.03
N SER A 83 -4.89 2.71 0.17
CA SER A 83 -4.85 3.62 1.32
C SER A 83 -6.25 4.17 1.56
N PRO A 84 -6.62 4.58 2.79
CA PRO A 84 -7.94 5.12 3.08
C PRO A 84 -8.26 6.35 2.23
N ALA A 85 -9.43 6.34 1.60
CA ALA A 85 -9.87 7.42 0.71
C ALA A 85 -11.39 7.52 0.65
N PHE A 86 -11.91 8.55 -0.02
CA PHE A 86 -13.31 8.63 -0.40
C PHE A 86 -13.49 8.10 -1.81
N ARG A 87 -14.30 7.06 -1.98
CA ARG A 87 -14.71 6.52 -3.28
C ARG A 87 -15.95 7.24 -3.78
N LEU A 88 -15.99 7.61 -5.05
CA LEU A 88 -17.21 8.12 -5.70
C LEU A 88 -18.23 6.99 -5.85
N LYS A 89 -19.49 7.29 -5.59
CA LYS A 89 -20.60 6.37 -5.87
C LYS A 89 -20.92 6.33 -7.36
N GLU A 90 -21.68 5.33 -7.80
CA GLU A 90 -22.04 5.15 -9.22
C GLU A 90 -22.76 6.37 -9.81
N HIS A 91 -23.67 6.98 -9.05
CA HIS A 91 -24.32 8.25 -9.39
C HIS A 91 -23.85 9.34 -8.42
N PRO A 92 -22.68 9.95 -8.66
CA PRO A 92 -22.05 10.81 -7.67
C PRO A 92 -22.62 12.22 -7.63
N ASP A 93 -23.13 12.76 -8.73
CA ASP A 93 -23.55 14.15 -8.81
C ASP A 93 -24.79 14.43 -7.95
N ARG A 94 -24.63 15.27 -6.93
CA ARG A 94 -25.69 15.75 -6.05
C ARG A 94 -25.92 17.23 -6.29
N ARG A 95 -27.05 17.56 -6.94
CA ARG A 95 -27.38 18.93 -7.33
C ARG A 95 -28.33 19.58 -6.33
N SER A 96 -28.05 20.82 -5.96
CA SER A 96 -28.94 21.72 -5.23
C SER A 96 -29.25 22.95 -6.07
N ALA A 97 -30.02 23.90 -5.52
CA ALA A 97 -30.33 25.14 -6.23
C ALA A 97 -29.11 26.01 -6.58
N HIS A 98 -28.00 25.83 -5.84
CA HIS A 98 -26.81 26.69 -5.95
C HIS A 98 -25.51 25.94 -6.18
N TYR A 99 -25.44 24.65 -5.82
CA TYR A 99 -24.21 23.89 -5.79
C TYR A 99 -24.36 22.52 -6.43
N VAL A 100 -23.24 22.02 -6.96
CA VAL A 100 -23.05 20.63 -7.33
C VAL A 100 -22.00 20.04 -6.39
N GLN A 101 -22.38 18.99 -5.65
CA GLN A 101 -21.52 18.21 -4.76
C GLN A 101 -21.41 16.79 -5.29
N LEU A 102 -20.45 16.03 -4.75
CA LEU A 102 -20.32 14.61 -5.08
C LEU A 102 -20.75 13.73 -3.91
N SER A 103 -21.43 12.64 -4.20
CA SER A 103 -21.76 11.59 -3.25
C SER A 103 -20.63 10.59 -3.19
N THR A 104 -20.09 10.40 -1.99
CA THR A 104 -18.95 9.52 -1.72
C THR A 104 -19.30 8.48 -0.66
N GLU A 105 -18.46 7.47 -0.56
CA GLU A 105 -18.41 6.57 0.58
C GLU A 105 -16.96 6.40 1.07
N LYS A 106 -16.80 6.09 2.35
CA LYS A 106 -15.49 5.82 2.92
C LYS A 106 -14.95 4.48 2.41
N TYR A 107 -13.71 4.48 2.00
CA TYR A 107 -12.91 3.30 1.77
C TYR A 107 -11.86 3.22 2.90
N GLY A 108 -11.91 2.16 3.69
CA GLY A 108 -11.06 1.99 4.86
C GLY A 108 -11.41 2.84 6.08
N GLY A 109 -10.58 2.74 7.10
CA GLY A 109 -10.71 3.45 8.35
C GLY A 109 -9.91 4.75 8.37
N MET A 110 -10.53 5.91 8.12
CA MET A 110 -9.83 7.19 7.96
C MET A 110 -10.09 8.20 9.06
N LEU A 111 -9.15 9.12 9.27
CA LEU A 111 -9.33 10.36 10.02
C LEU A 111 -10.04 11.39 9.12
N MET A 112 -11.38 11.40 9.13
CA MET A 112 -12.18 12.26 8.23
C MET A 112 -11.85 13.75 8.35
N SER A 113 -11.54 14.23 9.57
CA SER A 113 -11.22 15.65 9.84
C SER A 113 -10.06 16.19 9.00
N THR A 114 -9.13 15.34 8.61
CA THR A 114 -7.92 15.75 7.89
C THR A 114 -8.16 15.99 6.39
N TRP A 115 -9.34 15.64 5.89
CA TRP A 115 -9.73 15.83 4.48
C TRP A 115 -10.38 17.18 4.18
N PHE A 116 -10.74 17.94 5.22
CA PHE A 116 -11.40 19.22 5.07
C PHE A 116 -10.45 20.35 4.66
N ASP A 117 -11.02 21.36 3.98
CA ASP A 117 -10.40 22.65 3.62
C ASP A 117 -9.08 22.54 2.83
N ARG A 118 -8.92 21.49 2.06
CA ARG A 118 -7.72 21.30 1.23
C ARG A 118 -8.06 21.00 -0.21
N PRO A 119 -7.15 21.28 -1.14
CA PRO A 119 -7.34 20.93 -2.54
C PRO A 119 -7.40 19.42 -2.73
N LEU A 120 -8.48 18.95 -3.32
CA LEU A 120 -8.71 17.56 -3.68
C LEU A 120 -8.91 17.42 -5.18
N SER A 121 -8.68 16.22 -5.69
CA SER A 121 -9.06 15.85 -7.05
C SER A 121 -9.54 14.40 -7.12
N VAL A 122 -9.78 13.90 -8.34
CA VAL A 122 -10.30 12.58 -8.63
C VAL A 122 -9.32 11.81 -9.49
N ALA A 123 -9.06 10.57 -9.11
CA ALA A 123 -8.26 9.62 -9.87
C ALA A 123 -8.85 8.20 -9.73
N GLY A 124 -8.40 7.30 -10.60
CA GLY A 124 -8.83 5.91 -10.58
C GLY A 124 -8.73 5.29 -11.97
N ARG A 125 -9.78 4.57 -12.35
CA ARG A 125 -9.89 3.97 -13.68
C ARG A 125 -11.31 4.05 -14.22
N VAL A 126 -11.43 4.02 -15.53
CA VAL A 126 -12.70 3.87 -16.25
C VAL A 126 -12.60 2.66 -17.17
N PHE A 127 -13.74 2.02 -17.40
CA PHE A 127 -13.89 0.93 -18.34
C PHE A 127 -14.70 1.43 -19.51
N VAL A 128 -14.11 1.35 -20.70
CA VAL A 128 -14.72 1.90 -21.92
C VAL A 128 -14.90 0.83 -23.00
N ARG A 129 -15.88 1.01 -23.85
CA ARG A 129 -16.04 0.17 -25.02
C ARG A 129 -15.12 0.65 -26.14
N ALA A 130 -14.19 -0.20 -26.57
CA ALA A 130 -13.29 0.06 -27.68
C ALA A 130 -13.20 -1.18 -28.57
N ASN A 131 -13.46 -1.05 -29.86
CA ASN A 131 -13.39 -2.14 -30.86
C ASN A 131 -14.16 -3.43 -30.47
N GLY A 132 -15.27 -3.29 -29.78
CA GLY A 132 -16.09 -4.43 -29.33
C GLY A 132 -15.64 -5.07 -28.02
N GLU A 133 -14.54 -4.61 -27.44
CA GLU A 133 -14.01 -5.07 -26.16
C GLU A 133 -14.23 -4.02 -25.05
N ILE A 134 -14.11 -4.45 -23.80
CA ILE A 134 -14.07 -3.56 -22.63
C ILE A 134 -12.60 -3.34 -22.28
N VAL A 135 -12.16 -2.10 -22.37
CA VAL A 135 -10.78 -1.70 -22.11
C VAL A 135 -10.72 -0.82 -20.86
N GLU A 136 -9.75 -1.08 -20.00
CA GLU A 136 -9.44 -0.25 -18.84
C GLU A 136 -8.58 0.94 -19.26
N LYS A 137 -8.89 2.12 -18.72
CA LYS A 137 -8.05 3.32 -18.81
C LYS A 137 -7.87 3.93 -17.44
N LEU A 138 -6.63 4.15 -17.05
CA LEU A 138 -6.31 4.94 -15.87
C LEU A 138 -6.69 6.40 -16.10
N VAL A 139 -7.16 7.05 -15.06
CA VAL A 139 -7.52 8.46 -15.09
C VAL A 139 -7.02 9.17 -13.84
N SER A 140 -6.41 10.34 -14.05
CA SER A 140 -6.06 11.27 -12.99
C SER A 140 -6.42 12.69 -13.45
N VAL A 141 -7.28 13.37 -12.70
CA VAL A 141 -7.60 14.77 -12.95
C VAL A 141 -6.53 15.61 -12.25
N ASP A 142 -5.49 15.98 -13.00
CA ASP A 142 -4.31 16.67 -12.46
C ASP A 142 -4.52 18.18 -12.31
N ARG A 143 -5.53 18.57 -11.53
CA ARG A 143 -5.78 19.95 -11.10
C ARG A 143 -6.55 19.99 -9.79
N ASP A 144 -6.50 21.09 -9.07
CA ASP A 144 -7.35 21.34 -7.92
C ASP A 144 -8.81 21.43 -8.40
N LEU A 145 -9.61 20.47 -7.96
CA LEU A 145 -10.96 20.26 -8.49
C LEU A 145 -12.04 20.40 -7.43
N LEU A 146 -11.78 19.91 -6.24
CA LEU A 146 -12.76 19.70 -5.18
C LEU A 146 -12.26 20.25 -3.84
N VAL A 147 -13.20 20.54 -2.95
CA VAL A 147 -12.95 20.82 -1.54
C VAL A 147 -14.08 20.25 -0.70
N ILE A 148 -13.79 19.71 0.46
CA ILE A 148 -14.75 19.38 1.51
C ILE A 148 -14.70 20.57 2.50
N PRO A 149 -15.67 21.50 2.49
CA PRO A 149 -15.60 22.70 3.31
C PRO A 149 -16.05 22.42 4.75
N ASN A 150 -15.31 22.91 5.72
CA ASN A 150 -15.77 22.97 7.11
C ASN A 150 -16.91 23.99 7.28
N VAL A 151 -17.72 23.76 8.33
CA VAL A 151 -18.68 24.77 8.81
C VAL A 151 -17.90 25.84 9.59
N ALA A 152 -18.17 27.12 9.28
CA ALA A 152 -17.50 28.22 9.97
C ALA A 152 -17.71 28.14 11.50
N ILE A 153 -16.68 28.48 12.27
CA ILE A 153 -16.73 28.45 13.72
C ILE A 153 -17.88 29.26 14.33
N HIS A 154 -18.30 30.33 13.65
CA HIS A 154 -19.45 31.17 14.09
C HIS A 154 -20.78 30.41 14.02
N MET A 155 -20.90 29.41 13.16
CA MET A 155 -22.09 28.58 12.99
C MET A 155 -22.02 27.27 13.77
N ASN A 156 -20.82 26.86 14.21
CA ASN A 156 -20.57 25.67 15.02
C ASN A 156 -19.52 26.01 16.12
N ARG A 157 -19.94 26.67 17.18
CA ARG A 157 -19.05 27.20 18.22
C ARG A 157 -18.40 26.12 19.10
N THR A 158 -18.95 24.90 19.07
CA THR A 158 -18.45 23.74 19.84
C THR A 158 -17.57 22.80 18.99
N ALA A 159 -17.19 23.21 17.78
CA ALA A 159 -16.39 22.36 16.88
C ALA A 159 -15.09 21.87 17.51
N ASN A 160 -14.45 22.66 18.39
CA ASN A 160 -13.21 22.31 19.08
C ASN A 160 -13.41 21.45 20.35
N ASP A 161 -14.66 21.23 20.79
CA ASP A 161 -14.97 20.41 21.96
C ASP A 161 -15.16 18.92 21.62
N GLY A 162 -14.98 18.56 20.35
CA GLY A 162 -15.15 17.24 19.77
C GLY A 162 -16.30 17.17 18.76
N MET A 163 -15.97 16.99 17.49
CA MET A 163 -16.96 16.89 16.43
C MET A 163 -17.11 15.46 15.94
N LYS A 164 -18.35 14.97 15.91
CA LYS A 164 -18.71 13.70 15.26
C LYS A 164 -19.10 13.97 13.82
N TYR A 165 -18.27 13.57 12.87
CA TYR A 165 -18.54 13.68 11.44
C TYR A 165 -19.50 12.60 10.96
N LEU A 166 -20.48 13.00 10.15
CA LEU A 166 -21.40 12.11 9.42
C LEU A 166 -20.97 12.08 7.95
N ALA A 167 -20.42 10.96 7.51
CA ALA A 167 -19.82 10.84 6.18
C ALA A 167 -20.78 11.16 5.03
N ASN A 168 -22.08 10.92 5.19
CA ASN A 168 -23.11 11.20 4.17
C ASN A 168 -23.61 12.65 4.17
N ILE A 169 -23.14 13.49 5.09
CA ILE A 169 -23.54 14.89 5.23
C ILE A 169 -22.33 15.82 5.19
N ASP A 170 -21.36 15.59 6.09
CA ASP A 170 -20.27 16.52 6.34
C ASP A 170 -19.14 16.40 5.31
N THR A 171 -18.95 15.21 4.70
CA THR A 171 -17.81 14.94 3.82
C THR A 171 -18.14 14.95 2.32
N LEU A 172 -19.25 15.59 1.94
CA LEU A 172 -19.62 15.73 0.53
C LEU A 172 -18.77 16.81 -0.14
N PRO A 173 -17.88 16.46 -1.11
CA PRO A 173 -17.03 17.45 -1.74
C PRO A 173 -17.82 18.38 -2.66
N LEU A 174 -17.50 19.65 -2.59
CA LEU A 174 -18.03 20.67 -3.48
C LEU A 174 -17.29 20.62 -4.82
N LEU A 175 -18.04 20.41 -5.91
CA LEU A 175 -17.51 20.38 -7.27
C LEU A 175 -17.67 21.74 -7.98
N GLY A 176 -18.77 22.45 -7.75
CA GLY A 176 -18.99 23.69 -8.43
C GLY A 176 -20.35 24.36 -8.17
N GLY A 177 -20.63 25.45 -8.86
CA GLY A 177 -21.92 26.12 -8.85
C GLY A 177 -23.00 25.34 -9.61
N LYS A 178 -24.23 25.87 -9.60
CA LYS A 178 -25.43 25.23 -10.19
C LYS A 178 -25.29 24.83 -11.67
N ASP A 179 -24.47 25.56 -12.42
CA ASP A 179 -24.27 25.38 -13.87
C ASP A 179 -23.12 24.38 -14.18
N SER A 180 -22.52 23.74 -13.15
CA SER A 180 -21.48 22.70 -13.36
C SER A 180 -22.05 21.50 -14.10
N GLY A 181 -21.31 20.97 -15.10
CA GLY A 181 -21.68 19.81 -15.89
C GLY A 181 -21.67 18.47 -15.11
N GLY A 182 -21.09 18.46 -13.91
CA GLY A 182 -20.89 17.24 -13.13
C GLY A 182 -19.49 16.65 -13.29
N ILE A 183 -19.26 15.48 -12.67
CA ILE A 183 -17.92 14.87 -12.65
C ILE A 183 -17.60 14.07 -13.92
N LEU A 184 -18.61 13.43 -14.53
CA LEU A 184 -18.39 12.51 -15.65
C LEU A 184 -17.73 13.18 -16.87
N PRO A 185 -18.14 14.37 -17.34
CA PRO A 185 -17.45 15.09 -18.42
C PRO A 185 -15.99 15.39 -18.12
N ILE A 186 -15.67 15.67 -16.84
CA ILE A 186 -14.30 15.96 -16.40
C ILE A 186 -13.43 14.68 -16.46
N VAL A 187 -13.98 13.58 -15.98
CA VAL A 187 -13.33 12.26 -16.01
C VAL A 187 -13.13 11.77 -17.44
N ALA A 188 -14.17 11.87 -18.28
CA ALA A 188 -14.11 11.48 -19.68
C ALA A 188 -13.01 12.25 -20.45
N LYS A 189 -12.94 13.57 -20.22
CA LYS A 189 -11.88 14.41 -20.78
C LYS A 189 -10.48 14.00 -20.30
N ALA A 190 -10.32 13.70 -19.01
CA ALA A 190 -9.04 13.29 -18.44
C ALA A 190 -8.59 11.91 -18.94
N ALA A 191 -9.55 11.01 -19.22
CA ALA A 191 -9.29 9.68 -19.79
C ALA A 191 -9.15 9.68 -21.33
N ASP A 192 -9.37 10.83 -21.98
CA ASP A 192 -9.42 10.95 -23.44
C ASP A 192 -10.41 9.96 -24.09
N VAL A 193 -11.68 10.04 -23.62
CA VAL A 193 -12.80 9.20 -24.10
C VAL A 193 -14.10 10.01 -24.19
N ALA A 194 -15.08 9.49 -24.93
CA ALA A 194 -16.43 10.05 -24.89
C ALA A 194 -17.17 9.58 -23.63
N GLU A 195 -17.99 10.45 -23.02
CA GLU A 195 -18.76 10.11 -21.83
C GLU A 195 -19.62 8.86 -22.02
N ASN A 196 -20.26 8.73 -23.16
CA ASN A 196 -21.18 7.62 -23.48
C ASN A 196 -20.44 6.27 -23.67
N ASP A 197 -19.12 6.29 -23.82
CA ASP A 197 -18.31 5.06 -23.93
C ASP A 197 -17.91 4.50 -22.57
N ILE A 198 -18.07 5.28 -21.48
CA ILE A 198 -17.78 4.83 -20.13
C ILE A 198 -18.89 3.90 -19.65
N LEU A 199 -18.52 2.65 -19.40
CA LEU A 199 -19.45 1.60 -18.93
C LEU A 199 -19.37 1.36 -17.42
N GLY A 200 -18.28 1.79 -16.78
CA GLY A 200 -18.05 1.63 -15.34
C GLY A 200 -16.82 2.38 -14.91
N SER A 201 -16.67 2.60 -13.61
CA SER A 201 -15.52 3.30 -13.07
C SER A 201 -15.22 2.91 -11.62
N ASP A 202 -13.95 3.01 -11.24
CA ASP A 202 -13.49 2.97 -9.86
C ASP A 202 -12.73 4.28 -9.60
N LEU A 203 -13.40 5.26 -9.01
CA LEU A 203 -12.90 6.61 -8.84
C LEU A 203 -12.81 6.99 -7.36
N PHE A 204 -11.69 7.60 -6.99
CA PHE A 204 -11.39 8.01 -5.62
C PHE A 204 -10.99 9.47 -5.56
N LEU A 205 -11.27 10.11 -4.43
CA LEU A 205 -10.68 11.41 -4.11
C LEU A 205 -9.23 11.20 -3.68
N TYR A 206 -8.37 12.13 -4.03
CA TYR A 206 -7.01 12.16 -3.50
C TYR A 206 -6.57 13.58 -3.14
N CYS A 207 -5.67 13.69 -2.17
CA CYS A 207 -5.03 14.95 -1.81
C CYS A 207 -4.00 15.35 -2.86
N ARG A 208 -4.12 16.58 -3.37
CA ARG A 208 -3.27 17.12 -4.43
C ARG A 208 -1.89 17.56 -3.97
N GLY A 209 -1.70 17.78 -2.67
CA GLY A 209 -0.42 18.24 -2.13
C GLY A 209 0.72 17.28 -2.43
N GLU A 210 1.87 17.83 -2.78
CA GLU A 210 3.11 17.05 -2.89
C GLU A 210 3.65 16.82 -1.48
N GLY A 211 4.12 15.59 -1.21
CA GLY A 211 4.82 15.30 0.02
C GLY A 211 6.11 16.11 0.13
N THR A 212 6.57 16.34 1.34
CA THR A 212 7.77 17.15 1.62
C THR A 212 8.60 16.54 2.74
N LEU A 213 9.87 16.90 2.80
CA LEU A 213 10.71 16.68 3.97
C LEU A 213 10.55 17.87 4.90
N LEU A 214 10.51 17.63 6.20
CA LEU A 214 10.36 18.64 7.23
C LEU A 214 11.21 18.33 8.46
N GLY A 215 11.27 19.27 9.39
CA GLY A 215 12.16 19.25 10.54
C GLY A 215 13.37 20.16 10.34
N GLU A 216 14.13 20.42 11.41
CA GLU A 216 15.31 21.30 11.38
C GLU A 216 16.38 20.79 10.40
N ASN A 217 16.51 19.45 10.27
CA ASN A 217 17.50 18.78 9.42
C ASN A 217 16.85 17.88 8.35
N GLU A 218 15.59 18.15 7.98
CA GLU A 218 14.82 17.32 7.05
C GLU A 218 14.65 15.84 7.54
N GLU A 219 14.48 15.63 8.86
CA GLU A 219 14.43 14.29 9.47
C GLU A 219 13.13 13.54 9.21
N TYR A 220 12.08 14.23 8.80
CA TYR A 220 10.75 13.66 8.66
C TYR A 220 10.22 13.79 7.24
N ILE A 221 9.43 12.80 6.84
CA ILE A 221 8.61 12.81 5.62
C ILE A 221 7.20 13.19 6.02
N LEU A 222 6.60 14.16 5.36
CA LEU A 222 5.18 14.47 5.45
C LEU A 222 4.54 14.22 4.08
N SER A 223 3.67 13.23 3.98
CA SER A 223 3.07 12.81 2.71
C SER A 223 1.71 12.14 2.93
N PRO A 224 0.77 12.19 1.97
CA PRO A 224 -0.33 11.26 1.95
C PRO A 224 0.17 9.84 1.65
N LYS A 225 -0.56 8.81 2.08
CA LYS A 225 -0.37 7.41 1.69
C LYS A 225 1.03 6.84 2.02
N LEU A 226 1.65 7.27 3.12
CA LEU A 226 2.85 6.59 3.64
C LEU A 226 2.48 5.16 4.04
N ASP A 227 1.34 4.99 4.66
CA ASP A 227 0.67 3.72 4.83
C ASP A 227 -0.07 3.34 3.53
N ASP A 228 0.36 2.34 2.79
CA ASP A 228 1.58 1.52 3.02
C ASP A 228 2.61 1.67 1.88
N LEU A 229 2.52 2.77 1.11
CA LEU A 229 3.42 2.97 -0.04
C LEU A 229 4.88 3.10 0.38
N GLU A 230 5.15 3.47 1.63
CA GLU A 230 6.50 3.50 2.18
C GLU A 230 7.07 2.07 2.29
N CYS A 231 6.33 1.14 2.90
CA CYS A 231 6.76 -0.26 2.97
C CYS A 231 6.73 -0.95 1.60
N ALA A 232 5.70 -0.69 0.78
CA ALA A 232 5.59 -1.25 -0.56
C ALA A 232 6.78 -0.88 -1.44
N CYS A 233 7.16 0.41 -1.46
CA CYS A 233 8.33 0.88 -2.18
C CYS A 233 9.63 0.33 -1.58
N GLY A 234 9.78 0.36 -0.26
CA GLY A 234 10.98 -0.13 0.43
C GLY A 234 11.25 -1.62 0.16
N CYS A 235 10.19 -2.45 0.19
CA CYS A 235 10.26 -3.86 -0.16
C CYS A 235 10.63 -4.07 -1.64
N LEU A 236 10.02 -3.31 -2.55
CA LEU A 236 10.32 -3.38 -3.98
C LEU A 236 11.75 -2.94 -4.29
N GLU A 237 12.24 -1.85 -3.72
CA GLU A 237 13.61 -1.38 -3.90
C GLU A 237 14.63 -2.40 -3.38
N GLY A 238 14.40 -2.95 -2.17
CA GLY A 238 15.24 -4.01 -1.63
C GLY A 238 15.23 -5.27 -2.49
N PHE A 239 14.07 -5.67 -3.00
CA PHE A 239 13.91 -6.78 -3.93
C PHE A 239 14.71 -6.59 -5.22
N LEU A 240 14.65 -5.39 -5.82
CA LEU A 240 15.36 -5.07 -7.05
C LEU A 240 16.88 -4.96 -6.86
N ALA A 241 17.32 -4.45 -5.71
CA ALA A 241 18.73 -4.22 -5.40
C ALA A 241 19.47 -5.49 -4.95
N ALA A 242 18.75 -6.48 -4.41
CA ALA A 242 19.35 -7.66 -3.83
C ALA A 242 20.04 -8.55 -4.87
N LYS A 243 21.15 -9.16 -4.47
CA LYS A 243 21.84 -10.22 -5.24
C LYS A 243 21.00 -11.50 -5.25
N GLU A 244 21.32 -12.42 -6.13
CA GLU A 244 20.71 -13.74 -6.11
C GLU A 244 21.16 -14.52 -4.87
N SER A 245 20.21 -15.22 -4.26
CA SER A 245 20.42 -16.26 -3.26
C SER A 245 19.89 -17.58 -3.81
N GLY A 246 20.04 -18.69 -3.09
CA GLY A 246 19.44 -19.98 -3.48
C GLY A 246 17.92 -20.04 -3.38
N ASN A 247 17.27 -19.00 -2.88
CA ASN A 247 15.82 -18.87 -2.74
C ASN A 247 15.19 -18.21 -3.96
N ILE A 248 13.95 -18.60 -4.29
CA ILE A 248 13.11 -17.84 -5.21
C ILE A 248 12.62 -16.60 -4.48
N ALA A 249 13.10 -15.42 -4.89
CA ALA A 249 12.69 -14.16 -4.29
C ALA A 249 11.31 -13.74 -4.84
N VAL A 250 10.39 -13.33 -3.96
CA VAL A 250 9.00 -12.95 -4.32
C VAL A 250 8.63 -11.67 -3.58
N CYS A 251 8.21 -10.64 -4.33
CA CYS A 251 7.70 -9.38 -3.80
C CYS A 251 6.23 -9.23 -4.16
N CYS A 252 5.36 -9.15 -3.15
CA CYS A 252 3.91 -9.06 -3.29
C CYS A 252 3.44 -7.69 -2.85
N ILE A 253 2.66 -7.00 -3.69
CA ILE A 253 1.98 -5.77 -3.32
C ILE A 253 0.49 -6.01 -3.56
N PHE A 254 -0.29 -6.15 -2.47
CA PHE A 254 -1.70 -6.49 -2.51
C PHE A 254 -2.59 -5.23 -2.47
N ASP A 255 -3.84 -5.38 -2.87
CA ASP A 255 -4.88 -4.38 -2.75
C ASP A 255 -5.89 -4.77 -1.67
N ASN A 256 -6.68 -3.81 -1.22
CA ASN A 256 -7.79 -3.99 -0.28
C ASN A 256 -7.37 -4.42 1.14
N GLU A 257 -6.16 -4.13 1.57
CA GLU A 257 -5.76 -4.31 2.96
C GLU A 257 -6.69 -3.51 3.88
N GLU A 258 -6.92 -2.26 3.57
CA GLU A 258 -7.69 -1.27 4.33
C GLU A 258 -9.17 -1.62 4.54
N VAL A 259 -9.64 -2.62 3.82
CA VAL A 259 -11.01 -3.17 3.92
C VAL A 259 -11.03 -4.67 4.24
N GLY A 260 -9.91 -5.21 4.76
CA GLY A 260 -9.82 -6.55 5.33
C GLY A 260 -9.35 -7.64 4.37
N SER A 261 -8.69 -7.31 3.26
CA SER A 261 -8.00 -8.26 2.33
C SER A 261 -8.87 -9.36 1.70
N SER A 262 -10.18 -9.41 1.96
CA SER A 262 -11.08 -10.50 1.56
C SER A 262 -11.65 -10.33 0.15
N THR A 263 -10.79 -10.00 -0.82
CA THR A 263 -11.15 -9.84 -2.23
C THR A 263 -10.30 -10.74 -3.11
N LYS A 264 -10.66 -10.87 -4.41
CA LYS A 264 -9.88 -11.70 -5.36
C LYS A 264 -8.43 -11.25 -5.55
N GLN A 265 -8.11 -9.98 -5.26
CA GLN A 265 -6.79 -9.37 -5.37
C GLN A 265 -6.13 -9.07 -4.01
N GLY A 266 -6.83 -9.23 -2.91
CA GLY A 266 -6.31 -9.02 -1.56
C GLY A 266 -5.43 -10.18 -1.07
N ALA A 267 -4.70 -9.95 0.02
CA ALA A 267 -3.85 -10.95 0.67
C ALA A 267 -4.62 -12.20 1.14
N GLY A 268 -5.92 -12.07 1.43
CA GLY A 268 -6.83 -13.17 1.77
C GLY A 268 -7.32 -13.99 0.57
N SER A 269 -6.81 -13.72 -0.65
CA SER A 269 -7.12 -14.51 -1.84
C SER A 269 -6.10 -15.63 -2.06
N THR A 270 -6.40 -16.48 -3.05
CA THR A 270 -5.46 -17.53 -3.49
C THR A 270 -4.35 -16.99 -4.41
N PHE A 271 -4.23 -15.68 -4.62
CA PHE A 271 -3.33 -15.10 -5.61
C PHE A 271 -1.87 -15.51 -5.37
N LEU A 272 -1.36 -15.31 -4.16
CA LEU A 272 0.00 -15.73 -3.82
C LEU A 272 0.17 -17.24 -3.94
N ARG A 273 -0.70 -18.01 -3.28
CA ARG A 273 -0.65 -19.48 -3.30
C ARG A 273 -0.63 -20.04 -4.72
N ASP A 274 -1.53 -19.58 -5.57
CA ASP A 274 -1.66 -20.07 -6.94
C ASP A 274 -0.45 -19.66 -7.80
N THR A 275 0.14 -18.49 -7.53
CA THR A 275 1.39 -18.02 -8.15
C THR A 275 2.56 -18.94 -7.76
N LEU A 276 2.78 -19.19 -6.47
CA LEU A 276 3.85 -20.07 -5.99
C LEU A 276 3.71 -21.50 -6.57
N ARG A 277 2.48 -22.01 -6.61
CA ARG A 277 2.21 -23.32 -7.21
C ARG A 277 2.52 -23.35 -8.71
N ARG A 278 2.16 -22.31 -9.46
CA ARG A 278 2.48 -22.21 -10.89
C ARG A 278 3.99 -22.10 -11.14
N ILE A 279 4.72 -21.38 -10.29
CA ILE A 279 6.19 -21.34 -10.36
C ILE A 279 6.77 -22.73 -10.18
N ALA A 280 6.38 -23.45 -9.11
CA ALA A 280 6.88 -24.80 -8.83
C ALA A 280 6.57 -25.77 -9.99
N LEU A 281 5.36 -25.75 -10.52
CA LEU A 281 4.96 -26.57 -11.68
C LEU A 281 5.80 -26.28 -12.93
N CYS A 282 6.10 -25.01 -13.23
CA CYS A 282 6.96 -24.65 -14.37
C CYS A 282 8.40 -25.16 -14.17
N LEU A 283 8.88 -25.22 -12.94
CA LEU A 283 10.19 -25.74 -12.57
C LEU A 283 10.23 -27.29 -12.46
N GLY A 284 9.15 -27.96 -12.84
CA GLY A 284 9.06 -29.43 -12.81
C GLY A 284 8.89 -30.03 -11.42
N LYS A 285 8.51 -29.22 -10.43
CA LYS A 285 8.29 -29.65 -9.05
C LYS A 285 6.91 -30.25 -8.88
N ASP A 286 6.83 -31.36 -8.15
CA ASP A 286 5.56 -31.96 -7.77
C ASP A 286 4.96 -31.29 -6.52
N GLU A 287 3.78 -31.74 -6.09
CA GLU A 287 3.08 -31.18 -4.93
C GLU A 287 3.84 -31.40 -3.62
N GLN A 288 4.54 -32.54 -3.46
CA GLN A 288 5.34 -32.82 -2.28
C GLN A 288 6.59 -31.91 -2.24
N GLU A 289 7.25 -31.74 -3.36
CA GLU A 289 8.38 -30.80 -3.48
C GLU A 289 7.95 -29.35 -3.19
N LEU A 290 6.78 -28.93 -3.68
CA LEU A 290 6.22 -27.62 -3.34
C LEU A 290 6.03 -27.47 -1.81
N GLN A 291 5.46 -28.48 -1.12
CA GLN A 291 5.30 -28.44 0.33
C GLN A 291 6.66 -28.36 1.06
N MET A 292 7.67 -29.05 0.57
CA MET A 292 9.05 -28.95 1.10
C MET A 292 9.63 -27.56 0.90
N MET A 293 9.44 -26.97 -0.27
CA MET A 293 9.85 -25.57 -0.55
C MET A 293 9.14 -24.59 0.38
N LEU A 294 7.83 -24.73 0.58
CA LEU A 294 7.07 -23.86 1.51
C LEU A 294 7.56 -23.99 2.95
N ALA A 295 7.90 -25.22 3.40
CA ALA A 295 8.47 -25.43 4.74
C ALA A 295 9.84 -24.78 4.94
N CYS A 296 10.59 -24.53 3.87
CA CYS A 296 11.86 -23.80 3.86
C CYS A 296 11.69 -22.32 3.53
N SER A 297 10.46 -21.82 3.43
CA SER A 297 10.17 -20.45 3.03
C SER A 297 10.01 -19.52 4.22
N PHE A 298 10.15 -18.21 3.94
CA PHE A 298 9.95 -17.15 4.91
C PHE A 298 9.22 -15.97 4.29
N LEU A 299 8.31 -15.34 5.05
CA LEU A 299 7.57 -14.17 4.63
C LEU A 299 7.86 -12.99 5.56
N VAL A 300 8.22 -11.86 4.99
CA VAL A 300 8.23 -10.56 5.65
C VAL A 300 6.95 -9.83 5.25
N SER A 301 6.03 -9.66 6.17
CA SER A 301 4.84 -8.83 6.01
C SER A 301 5.18 -7.42 6.48
N ALA A 302 5.23 -6.48 5.57
CA ALA A 302 5.62 -5.10 5.82
C ALA A 302 4.40 -4.19 5.67
N ASP A 303 4.08 -3.46 6.73
CA ASP A 303 2.94 -2.57 6.85
C ASP A 303 3.25 -1.58 7.99
N ASN A 304 3.02 -0.29 7.82
CA ASN A 304 3.51 0.72 8.73
C ASN A 304 3.07 0.52 10.19
N ALA A 305 3.86 1.03 11.13
CA ALA A 305 3.68 0.88 12.56
C ALA A 305 3.35 2.22 13.24
N HIS A 306 2.69 2.18 14.40
CA HIS A 306 2.40 3.39 15.17
C HIS A 306 3.62 3.84 15.96
N ALA A 307 4.19 5.01 15.63
CA ALA A 307 5.19 5.65 16.47
C ALA A 307 4.55 6.21 17.75
N GLN A 308 5.31 6.31 18.84
CA GLN A 308 4.85 7.02 20.03
C GLN A 308 4.56 8.48 19.70
N HIS A 309 3.32 8.89 19.97
CA HIS A 309 2.88 10.24 19.70
C HIS A 309 3.49 11.24 20.68
N PRO A 310 4.11 12.34 20.24
CA PRO A 310 4.84 13.28 21.11
C PRO A 310 3.95 13.96 22.14
N ASN A 311 2.65 14.16 21.85
CA ASN A 311 1.69 14.80 22.75
C ASN A 311 0.81 13.79 23.51
N HIS A 312 0.82 12.50 23.12
CA HIS A 312 -0.10 11.47 23.61
C HIS A 312 0.61 10.14 23.81
N GLY A 313 1.68 10.16 24.61
CA GLY A 313 2.43 8.94 24.95
C GLY A 313 1.59 7.88 25.67
N GLU A 314 0.49 8.28 26.29
CA GLU A 314 -0.43 7.39 27.00
C GLU A 314 -1.19 6.41 26.10
N TYR A 315 -1.18 6.59 24.78
CA TYR A 315 -1.80 5.64 23.85
C TYR A 315 -0.87 4.49 23.44
N ALA A 316 0.43 4.62 23.67
CA ALA A 316 1.39 3.55 23.41
C ALA A 316 1.63 2.68 24.66
N ASP A 317 2.13 1.45 24.43
CA ASP A 317 2.71 0.66 25.52
C ASP A 317 4.00 1.35 26.01
N PRO A 318 4.22 1.53 27.31
CA PRO A 318 5.34 2.32 27.81
C PRO A 318 6.73 1.72 27.52
N ASP A 319 6.79 0.41 27.36
CA ASP A 319 8.05 -0.33 27.22
C ASP A 319 8.28 -0.89 25.81
N ASN A 320 7.21 -0.98 24.98
CA ASN A 320 7.22 -1.59 23.66
C ASN A 320 6.62 -0.66 22.62
N CYS A 321 7.10 0.57 22.55
CA CYS A 321 6.68 1.57 21.57
C CYS A 321 7.86 2.03 20.71
N PRO A 322 7.67 2.15 19.39
CA PRO A 322 8.71 2.61 18.49
C PRO A 322 8.73 4.13 18.33
N TYR A 323 9.86 4.63 17.88
CA TYR A 323 10.11 6.04 17.56
C TYR A 323 10.58 6.18 16.11
N MET A 324 10.24 7.30 15.46
CA MET A 324 10.70 7.60 14.11
C MET A 324 12.22 7.81 14.08
N ASN A 325 12.86 7.36 12.99
CA ASN A 325 14.30 7.40 12.74
C ASN A 325 15.17 6.50 13.65
N GLU A 326 14.56 5.54 14.35
CA GLU A 326 15.27 4.62 15.23
C GLU A 326 15.28 3.16 14.72
N GLY A 327 14.78 2.91 13.51
CA GLY A 327 14.89 1.63 12.83
C GLY A 327 13.58 0.91 12.56
N VAL A 328 13.70 -0.25 11.90
CA VAL A 328 12.56 -1.07 11.49
C VAL A 328 11.87 -1.69 12.70
N VAL A 329 10.55 -1.62 12.72
CA VAL A 329 9.72 -2.11 13.84
C VAL A 329 9.31 -3.56 13.59
N ILE A 330 9.51 -4.45 14.57
CA ILE A 330 8.96 -5.80 14.59
C ILE A 330 7.70 -5.78 15.47
N LYS A 331 6.56 -6.19 14.90
CA LYS A 331 5.25 -6.10 15.53
C LYS A 331 4.89 -7.42 16.22
N PHE A 332 4.42 -7.36 17.46
CA PHE A 332 3.97 -8.52 18.25
C PHE A 332 2.53 -8.36 18.71
N ASN A 333 1.77 -9.44 18.68
CA ASN A 333 0.42 -9.48 19.25
C ASN A 333 0.08 -10.88 19.77
N ALA A 334 -0.25 -10.99 21.05
CA ALA A 334 -0.60 -12.25 21.70
C ALA A 334 -1.85 -12.93 21.11
N ASN A 335 -2.75 -12.16 20.49
CA ASN A 335 -3.95 -12.68 19.82
C ASN A 335 -3.72 -12.98 18.32
N GLN A 336 -2.47 -13.06 17.89
CA GLN A 336 -2.05 -13.39 16.51
C GLN A 336 -2.67 -12.46 15.45
N ARG A 337 -2.87 -11.18 15.79
CA ARG A 337 -3.20 -10.17 14.78
C ARG A 337 -2.00 -9.78 13.93
N TYR A 338 -0.80 -10.05 14.45
CA TYR A 338 0.48 -10.09 13.75
C TYR A 338 1.00 -11.50 13.81
N ALA A 339 1.55 -12.02 12.73
CA ALA A 339 2.02 -13.40 12.60
C ALA A 339 3.37 -13.66 13.28
N THR A 340 4.06 -12.61 13.74
CA THR A 340 5.37 -12.70 14.38
C THR A 340 5.38 -13.65 15.58
N ASP A 341 6.32 -14.57 15.56
CA ASP A 341 6.70 -15.38 16.72
C ASP A 341 8.18 -15.18 17.10
N GLY A 342 8.65 -15.89 18.13
CA GLY A 342 10.04 -15.77 18.60
C GLY A 342 11.07 -16.21 17.56
N ARG A 343 10.76 -17.19 16.70
CA ARG A 343 11.66 -17.68 15.66
C ARG A 343 11.72 -16.69 14.49
N SER A 344 10.59 -16.25 13.96
CA SER A 344 10.54 -15.32 12.85
C SER A 344 11.16 -13.97 13.22
N CYS A 345 10.94 -13.50 14.45
CA CYS A 345 11.64 -12.34 15.01
C CYS A 345 13.16 -12.52 15.01
N ALA A 346 13.66 -13.67 15.48
CA ALA A 346 15.10 -13.92 15.55
C ALA A 346 15.76 -13.96 14.17
N VAL A 347 15.09 -14.57 13.18
CA VAL A 347 15.56 -14.60 11.78
C VAL A 347 15.66 -13.17 11.24
N PHE A 348 14.60 -12.37 11.36
CA PHE A 348 14.61 -11.01 10.82
C PHE A 348 15.61 -10.08 11.55
N ARG A 349 15.79 -10.24 12.86
CA ARG A 349 16.84 -9.53 13.60
C ARG A 349 18.23 -9.85 13.07
N ALA A 350 18.53 -11.13 12.80
CA ALA A 350 19.81 -11.51 12.21
C ALA A 350 20.04 -10.88 10.83
N VAL A 351 18.99 -10.80 10.00
CA VAL A 351 19.03 -10.06 8.70
C VAL A 351 19.36 -8.59 8.95
N CYS A 352 18.68 -7.94 9.88
CA CYS A 352 18.92 -6.52 10.19
C CYS A 352 20.34 -6.29 10.77
N GLU A 353 20.83 -7.19 11.63
CA GLU A 353 22.20 -7.13 12.14
C GLU A 353 23.24 -7.21 11.01
N ASN A 354 23.08 -8.14 10.07
CA ASN A 354 23.93 -8.26 8.90
C ASN A 354 23.91 -7.01 8.02
N ALA A 355 22.72 -6.41 7.85
CA ALA A 355 22.53 -5.16 7.11
C ALA A 355 23.04 -3.92 7.86
N GLY A 356 23.37 -4.03 9.15
CA GLY A 356 23.67 -2.88 10.03
C GLY A 356 22.46 -1.97 10.21
N VAL A 357 21.25 -2.53 10.33
CA VAL A 357 19.97 -1.83 10.49
C VAL A 357 19.48 -2.01 11.92
N PRO A 358 19.17 -0.91 12.64
CA PRO A 358 18.56 -1.00 13.96
C PRO A 358 17.13 -1.54 13.89
N THR A 359 16.71 -2.26 14.94
CA THR A 359 15.35 -2.78 15.07
C THR A 359 14.70 -2.31 16.36
N GLN A 360 13.41 -2.03 16.26
CA GLN A 360 12.55 -1.71 17.40
C GLN A 360 11.48 -2.77 17.55
N VAL A 361 10.71 -2.70 18.62
CA VAL A 361 9.56 -3.59 18.83
C VAL A 361 8.30 -2.76 19.07
N MET A 362 7.16 -3.31 18.64
CA MET A 362 5.85 -2.76 18.94
C MET A 362 4.93 -3.85 19.50
N SER A 363 4.32 -3.53 20.63
CA SER A 363 3.14 -4.24 21.13
C SER A 363 2.07 -3.21 21.46
N ASN A 364 0.81 -3.53 21.19
CA ASN A 364 -0.28 -2.64 21.58
C ASN A 364 -0.41 -2.60 23.11
N ARG A 365 -0.80 -1.45 23.64
CA ARG A 365 -1.18 -1.34 25.05
C ARG A 365 -2.25 -2.40 25.39
N SER A 366 -2.08 -3.13 26.49
CA SER A 366 -2.83 -4.37 26.79
C SER A 366 -4.35 -4.21 26.84
N ASP A 367 -4.86 -3.00 27.07
CA ASP A 367 -6.28 -2.65 27.13
C ASP A 367 -6.84 -2.13 25.79
N LEU A 368 -6.00 -1.98 24.75
CA LEU A 368 -6.41 -1.54 23.42
C LEU A 368 -6.35 -2.70 22.42
N PRO A 369 -7.42 -2.91 21.64
CA PRO A 369 -7.36 -3.86 20.54
C PRO A 369 -6.42 -3.28 19.46
N GLY A 370 -5.42 -4.04 19.07
CA GLY A 370 -4.57 -3.67 17.93
C GLY A 370 -5.30 -3.79 16.60
N GLY A 371 -4.75 -3.18 15.56
CA GLY A 371 -5.07 -3.48 14.17
C GLY A 371 -4.69 -4.92 13.81
N SER A 372 -4.90 -5.30 12.58
CA SER A 372 -4.35 -6.52 11.96
C SER A 372 -3.61 -6.12 10.68
N THR A 373 -2.75 -6.98 10.20
CA THR A 373 -1.99 -6.79 8.98
C THR A 373 -2.26 -7.90 7.98
N LEU A 374 -1.81 -7.71 6.76
CA LEU A 374 -1.92 -8.72 5.70
C LEU A 374 -1.16 -10.03 6.03
N GLY A 375 -0.16 -10.01 6.93
CA GLY A 375 0.66 -11.16 7.30
C GLY A 375 -0.15 -12.30 7.91
N SER A 376 -0.91 -12.02 8.97
CA SER A 376 -1.77 -13.02 9.61
C SER A 376 -2.87 -13.55 8.69
N ILE A 377 -3.29 -12.79 7.68
CA ILE A 377 -4.28 -13.18 6.69
C ILE A 377 -3.66 -14.10 5.63
N SER A 378 -2.50 -13.70 5.07
CA SER A 378 -1.77 -14.50 4.08
C SER A 378 -1.33 -15.85 4.63
N ASP A 379 -0.92 -15.91 5.89
CA ASP A 379 -0.46 -17.13 6.57
C ASP A 379 -1.53 -18.24 6.60
N THR A 380 -2.81 -17.90 6.55
CA THR A 380 -3.89 -18.90 6.48
C THR A 380 -3.97 -19.62 5.12
N LEU A 381 -3.43 -19.05 4.05
CA LEU A 381 -3.47 -19.60 2.70
C LEU A 381 -2.11 -20.07 2.20
N VAL A 382 -1.04 -19.48 2.71
CA VAL A 382 0.36 -19.84 2.46
C VAL A 382 1.06 -19.94 3.82
N PRO A 383 0.90 -21.06 4.53
CA PRO A 383 1.39 -21.24 5.90
C PRO A 383 2.92 -21.41 5.92
N VAL A 384 3.62 -20.30 6.11
CA VAL A 384 5.08 -20.24 6.19
C VAL A 384 5.50 -19.45 7.42
N SER A 385 6.77 -19.56 7.83
CA SER A 385 7.29 -18.71 8.91
C SER A 385 7.20 -17.24 8.52
N THR A 386 6.46 -16.43 9.29
CA THR A 386 6.13 -15.05 8.93
C THR A 386 6.54 -14.08 10.05
N VAL A 387 7.14 -12.96 9.69
CA VAL A 387 7.39 -11.81 10.57
C VAL A 387 6.60 -10.61 10.07
N ASP A 388 5.87 -9.94 10.96
CA ASP A 388 5.24 -8.65 10.69
C ASP A 388 6.16 -7.52 11.13
N ILE A 389 6.51 -6.67 10.18
CA ILE A 389 7.34 -5.49 10.39
C ILE A 389 6.61 -4.22 9.95
N GLY A 390 7.21 -3.07 10.19
CA GLY A 390 6.73 -1.81 9.65
C GLY A 390 7.68 -0.67 9.93
N LEU A 391 7.38 0.50 9.36
CA LEU A 391 8.07 1.74 9.66
C LEU A 391 7.24 2.60 10.60
N PRO A 392 7.86 3.21 11.62
CA PRO A 392 7.12 3.97 12.61
C PRO A 392 6.64 5.30 12.03
N GLN A 393 5.33 5.54 12.10
CA GLN A 393 4.73 6.77 11.61
C GLN A 393 3.73 7.38 12.60
N LEU A 394 3.44 8.67 12.42
CA LEU A 394 2.38 9.40 13.11
C LEU A 394 1.22 9.66 12.15
N ALA A 395 0.03 9.81 12.74
CA ALA A 395 -1.19 10.16 12.04
C ALA A 395 -1.58 9.15 10.93
N MET A 396 -1.30 7.86 11.14
CA MET A 396 -1.76 6.77 10.24
C MET A 396 -3.25 6.95 9.88
N HIS A 397 -3.60 6.74 8.62
CA HIS A 397 -4.94 6.96 8.05
C HIS A 397 -5.41 8.43 8.03
N SER A 398 -4.53 9.37 8.30
CA SER A 398 -4.76 10.77 7.95
C SER A 398 -4.63 10.99 6.44
N SER A 399 -5.21 12.06 5.93
CA SER A 399 -4.94 12.49 4.55
C SER A 399 -3.48 12.96 4.34
N TRP A 400 -2.74 13.17 5.43
CA TRP A 400 -1.31 13.44 5.50
C TRP A 400 -0.73 12.77 6.73
N GLU A 401 0.34 12.02 6.54
CA GLU A 401 1.00 11.18 7.53
C GLU A 401 2.45 11.61 7.69
N THR A 402 3.09 11.25 8.79
CA THR A 402 4.48 11.65 9.08
C THR A 402 5.30 10.43 9.44
N ALA A 403 6.43 10.22 8.76
CA ALA A 403 7.36 9.12 9.01
C ALA A 403 8.81 9.63 9.13
N GLY A 404 9.73 8.74 9.50
CA GLY A 404 11.15 9.03 9.62
C GLY A 404 11.89 8.81 8.29
N VAL A 405 12.71 9.77 7.86
CA VAL A 405 13.50 9.65 6.62
C VAL A 405 14.49 8.48 6.68
N GLN A 406 15.11 8.24 7.85
CA GLN A 406 16.10 7.18 8.00
C GLN A 406 15.48 5.79 8.02
N ASP A 407 14.25 5.66 8.55
CA ASP A 407 13.57 4.37 8.64
C ASP A 407 13.30 3.78 7.25
N TYR A 408 12.96 4.61 6.27
CA TYR A 408 12.80 4.18 4.89
C TYR A 408 14.11 3.64 4.28
N GLU A 409 15.23 4.31 4.52
CA GLU A 409 16.56 3.83 4.08
C GLU A 409 16.95 2.53 4.80
N PHE A 410 16.61 2.39 6.08
CA PHE A 410 16.82 1.16 6.85
C PHE A 410 16.00 0.00 6.28
N LEU A 411 14.76 0.22 5.91
CA LEU A 411 13.93 -0.82 5.30
C LEU A 411 14.53 -1.32 3.98
N ILE A 412 14.92 -0.43 3.08
CA ILE A 412 15.55 -0.81 1.80
C ILE A 412 16.80 -1.68 2.06
N ARG A 413 17.65 -1.30 3.01
CA ARG A 413 18.86 -2.06 3.36
C ARG A 413 18.53 -3.42 3.95
N ALA A 414 17.58 -3.49 4.89
CA ALA A 414 17.13 -4.74 5.49
C ALA A 414 16.56 -5.68 4.43
N MET A 415 15.71 -5.18 3.53
CA MET A 415 15.10 -5.99 2.48
C MET A 415 16.11 -6.41 1.40
N THR A 416 17.13 -5.58 1.11
CA THR A 416 18.23 -5.96 0.20
C THR A 416 19.01 -7.15 0.77
N GLU A 417 19.35 -7.12 2.06
CA GLU A 417 20.01 -8.22 2.75
C GLU A 417 19.13 -9.46 2.81
N TYR A 418 17.85 -9.29 3.17
CA TYR A 418 16.87 -10.38 3.26
C TYR A 418 16.76 -11.18 1.96
N PHE A 419 16.57 -10.52 0.83
CA PHE A 419 16.45 -11.19 -0.46
C PHE A 419 17.77 -11.73 -1.00
N GLY A 420 18.89 -11.23 -0.52
CA GLY A 420 20.24 -11.63 -0.92
C GLY A 420 20.85 -12.75 -0.07
N SER A 421 20.24 -13.09 1.05
CA SER A 421 20.74 -14.08 2.01
C SER A 421 20.10 -15.46 1.82
N ALA A 422 20.83 -16.51 2.20
CA ALA A 422 20.26 -17.83 2.46
C ALA A 422 19.49 -17.76 3.79
N LEU A 423 18.23 -18.18 3.79
CA LEU A 423 17.34 -18.17 4.97
C LEU A 423 17.49 -19.44 5.80
#